data_be8570b56fdac2d1260a75c874eda214
#
_entry.id   be8570b56fdac2d1260a75c874eda214
#
_cell.length_a   1.000
_cell.length_b   1.000
_cell.length_c   1.000
_cell.angle_alpha   90.00
_cell.angle_beta   90.00
_cell.angle_gamma   90.00
#
_symmetry.space_group_name_H-M   'P 1'
#
loop_
_entity.id
_entity.type
_entity.pdbx_description
1 polymer ?
#
loop_
_entity_poly.entity_id
_entity_poly.type
_entity_poly.pdbx_seq_one_letter_code
_entity_poly.pdbx_strand_id
1 'polypeptide(L)'
;LPRKTLRSNTSKRKHKGPDAQIVAFGTSLPPGMVARVCDLPGGRLGKEIEKFPTRGRGYKLIDSKPGSSGTRPFYVTGFDDNCARTFTAALALFGSPTMHEQLRYGLPSKVQPYSLTDQAYEGIKRSVCGASKNKPCGEKITKLEKNTVFISMYDRIGSNASWSNILIHDGWVLAADRKG
;
A
#
# COMPACT_ATOMS: atom_id res chain seq x y z
N LEU A 1 -21.08 -28.69 -36.73
CA LEU A 1 -20.90 -28.82 -35.27
C LEU A 1 -20.60 -27.47 -34.67
N PRO A 2 -21.41 -26.95 -33.69
CA PRO A 2 -21.14 -25.66 -33.08
C PRO A 2 -20.00 -25.79 -32.08
N ARG A 3 -19.00 -24.91 -32.22
CA ARG A 3 -17.92 -24.73 -31.23
C ARG A 3 -18.53 -24.25 -29.91
N LYS A 4 -18.43 -25.09 -28.89
CA LYS A 4 -18.70 -24.69 -27.49
C LYS A 4 -17.62 -23.69 -27.07
N THR A 5 -17.99 -22.45 -26.97
CA THR A 5 -17.20 -21.41 -26.28
C THR A 5 -17.14 -21.79 -24.80
N LEU A 6 -15.98 -22.20 -24.35
CA LEU A 6 -15.67 -22.33 -22.93
C LEU A 6 -15.74 -20.93 -22.32
N ARG A 7 -16.86 -20.64 -21.63
CA ARG A 7 -16.93 -19.49 -20.72
C ARG A 7 -16.01 -19.81 -19.56
N SER A 8 -14.91 -19.09 -19.49
CA SER A 8 -14.06 -19.08 -18.31
C SER A 8 -14.87 -18.51 -17.15
N ASN A 9 -15.31 -19.35 -16.26
CA ASN A 9 -15.85 -18.98 -14.97
C ASN A 9 -14.68 -18.50 -14.09
N THR A 10 -14.19 -17.29 -14.33
CA THR A 10 -13.39 -16.59 -13.34
C THR A 10 -14.36 -16.18 -12.25
N SER A 11 -14.45 -16.99 -11.23
CA SER A 11 -15.09 -16.66 -9.97
C SER A 11 -14.53 -15.30 -9.53
N LYS A 12 -15.34 -14.25 -9.64
CA LYS A 12 -15.03 -12.94 -9.08
C LYS A 12 -14.98 -13.11 -7.57
N ARG A 13 -13.82 -13.47 -7.03
CA ARG A 13 -13.59 -13.41 -5.59
C ARG A 13 -13.96 -11.98 -5.18
N LYS A 14 -14.99 -11.86 -4.32
CA LYS A 14 -15.34 -10.57 -3.76
C LYS A 14 -14.11 -10.00 -3.12
N HIS A 15 -13.66 -8.85 -3.62
CA HIS A 15 -12.51 -8.15 -3.05
C HIS A 15 -12.88 -7.72 -1.64
N LYS A 16 -12.22 -8.32 -0.65
CA LYS A 16 -12.42 -8.02 0.77
C LYS A 16 -11.11 -7.45 1.30
N GLY A 17 -11.09 -6.20 1.64
CA GLY A 17 -9.91 -5.54 2.19
C GLY A 17 -10.16 -4.06 2.36
N PRO A 18 -9.17 -3.32 2.89
CA PRO A 18 -9.30 -1.87 3.08
C PRO A 18 -9.57 -1.10 1.77
N ASP A 19 -9.20 -1.67 0.63
CA ASP A 19 -9.34 -1.11 -0.72
C ASP A 19 -10.52 -1.71 -1.50
N ALA A 20 -11.50 -2.28 -0.81
CA ALA A 20 -12.65 -2.94 -1.46
C ALA A 20 -13.54 -1.98 -2.23
N GLN A 21 -13.65 -0.74 -1.79
CA GLN A 21 -14.46 0.30 -2.43
C GLN A 21 -13.82 0.75 -3.75
N ILE A 22 -14.64 0.92 -4.78
CA ILE A 22 -14.24 1.50 -6.06
C ILE A 22 -14.75 2.93 -6.12
N VAL A 23 -13.86 3.86 -6.47
CA VAL A 23 -14.17 5.29 -6.64
C VAL A 23 -13.73 5.76 -8.02
N ALA A 24 -14.29 6.88 -8.46
CA ALA A 24 -13.89 7.50 -9.72
C ALA A 24 -12.50 8.14 -9.62
N PHE A 25 -11.80 8.19 -10.75
CA PHE A 25 -10.54 8.94 -10.86
C PHE A 25 -10.73 10.39 -10.41
N GLY A 26 -9.80 10.90 -9.62
CA GLY A 26 -9.84 12.26 -9.09
C GLY A 26 -10.62 12.42 -7.78
N THR A 27 -11.21 11.35 -7.26
CA THR A 27 -11.91 11.40 -5.96
C THR A 27 -10.96 11.68 -4.82
N SER A 28 -11.32 12.65 -3.97
CA SER A 28 -10.64 12.89 -2.69
C SER A 28 -11.26 12.03 -1.60
N LEU A 29 -10.43 11.39 -0.80
CA LEU A 29 -10.85 10.52 0.29
C LEU A 29 -10.52 11.14 1.64
N PRO A 30 -11.25 10.81 2.71
CA PRO A 30 -10.85 11.15 4.07
C PRO A 30 -9.47 10.59 4.41
N PRO A 31 -8.72 11.22 5.34
CA PRO A 31 -7.40 10.73 5.76
C PRO A 31 -7.43 9.27 6.23
N GLY A 32 -6.44 8.50 5.82
CA GLY A 32 -6.29 7.10 6.20
C GLY A 32 -7.12 6.10 5.41
N MET A 33 -7.99 6.56 4.51
CA MET A 33 -8.76 5.69 3.63
C MET A 33 -8.01 5.38 2.34
N VAL A 34 -8.23 4.19 1.81
CA VAL A 34 -7.74 3.73 0.51
C VAL A 34 -8.89 3.12 -0.29
N ALA A 35 -8.88 3.31 -1.60
CA ALA A 35 -9.88 2.75 -2.50
C ALA A 35 -9.24 2.33 -3.83
N ARG A 36 -10.01 1.62 -4.65
CA ARG A 36 -9.60 1.26 -6.01
C ARG A 36 -10.15 2.25 -7.02
N VAL A 37 -9.36 2.56 -8.03
CA VAL A 37 -9.76 3.34 -9.21
C VAL A 37 -9.56 2.48 -10.44
N CYS A 38 -10.64 2.14 -11.13
CA CYS A 38 -10.61 1.24 -12.29
C CYS A 38 -10.91 1.98 -13.60
N ASP A 39 -11.45 3.20 -13.55
CA ASP A 39 -11.70 4.09 -14.69
C ASP A 39 -10.47 4.99 -14.97
N LEU A 40 -9.30 4.37 -15.14
CA LEU A 40 -8.06 5.12 -15.33
C LEU A 40 -8.08 5.86 -16.68
N PRO A 41 -7.65 7.15 -16.71
CA PRO A 41 -7.52 7.88 -17.96
C PRO A 41 -6.39 7.27 -18.82
N GLY A 42 -6.50 7.39 -20.15
CA GLY A 42 -5.49 6.90 -21.08
C GLY A 42 -4.18 7.68 -21.10
N GLY A 43 -4.04 8.72 -20.29
CA GLY A 43 -2.86 9.54 -20.13
C GLY A 43 -2.17 9.35 -18.79
N ARG A 44 -1.37 10.34 -18.40
CA ARG A 44 -0.66 10.31 -17.12
C ARG A 44 -1.63 10.51 -15.95
N LEU A 45 -1.48 9.67 -14.92
CA LEU A 45 -2.18 9.84 -13.63
C LEU A 45 -1.57 10.98 -12.80
N GLY A 46 -0.34 11.35 -13.09
CA GLY A 46 0.46 12.36 -12.41
C GLY A 46 1.95 12.07 -12.60
N LYS A 47 2.77 12.52 -11.66
CA LYS A 47 4.22 12.29 -11.68
C LYS A 47 4.56 11.07 -10.83
N GLU A 48 5.25 10.09 -11.42
CA GLU A 48 5.86 8.99 -10.65
C GLU A 48 6.96 9.56 -9.74
N ILE A 49 6.78 9.39 -8.43
CA ILE A 49 7.72 9.90 -7.42
C ILE A 49 8.56 8.81 -6.78
N GLU A 50 8.04 7.59 -6.69
CA GLU A 50 8.75 6.45 -6.15
C GLU A 50 8.34 5.16 -6.84
N LYS A 51 9.23 4.18 -6.82
CA LYS A 51 8.99 2.81 -7.27
C LYS A 51 9.61 1.84 -6.27
N PHE A 52 8.88 0.78 -5.92
CA PHE A 52 9.39 -0.26 -5.04
C PHE A 52 8.94 -1.66 -5.49
N PRO A 53 9.85 -2.62 -5.65
CA PRO A 53 11.30 -2.46 -5.60
C PRO A 53 11.80 -1.63 -6.77
N THR A 54 13.03 -1.10 -6.66
CA THR A 54 13.60 -0.23 -7.70
C THR A 54 13.90 -0.97 -8.99
N ARG A 55 14.12 -2.28 -8.93
CA ARG A 55 14.38 -3.15 -10.07
C ARG A 55 13.22 -4.10 -10.31
N GLY A 56 12.93 -4.40 -11.58
CA GLY A 56 11.87 -5.31 -11.99
C GLY A 56 10.48 -4.69 -11.89
N ARG A 57 9.47 -5.55 -11.86
CA ARG A 57 8.08 -5.15 -11.62
C ARG A 57 7.89 -4.79 -10.16
N GLY A 58 7.21 -3.70 -9.92
CA GLY A 58 6.93 -3.24 -8.58
C GLY A 58 5.78 -2.26 -8.55
N TYR A 59 5.56 -1.71 -7.37
CA TYR A 59 4.57 -0.67 -7.17
C TYR A 59 5.16 0.68 -7.53
N LYS A 60 4.35 1.54 -8.13
CA LYS A 60 4.71 2.93 -8.45
C LYS A 60 3.80 3.85 -7.67
N LEU A 61 4.39 4.86 -7.04
CA LEU A 61 3.67 5.92 -6.33
C LEU A 61 3.62 7.16 -7.22
N ILE A 62 2.43 7.64 -7.49
CA ILE A 62 2.17 8.74 -8.42
C ILE A 62 1.49 9.88 -7.70
N ASP A 63 2.07 11.07 -7.78
CA ASP A 63 1.50 12.31 -7.26
C ASP A 63 0.68 12.99 -8.34
N SER A 64 -0.60 13.21 -8.09
CA SER A 64 -1.51 13.84 -9.07
C SER A 64 -1.26 15.33 -9.27
N LYS A 65 -0.65 16.01 -8.28
CA LYS A 65 -0.32 17.44 -8.32
C LYS A 65 1.07 17.68 -7.75
N PRO A 66 2.13 17.32 -8.48
CA PRO A 66 3.51 17.49 -8.01
C PRO A 66 3.79 18.98 -7.75
N GLY A 67 4.52 19.25 -6.67
CA GLY A 67 4.83 20.61 -6.23
C GLY A 67 3.76 21.28 -5.37
N SER A 68 2.59 20.65 -5.16
CA SER A 68 1.58 21.13 -4.23
C SER A 68 1.99 20.88 -2.78
N SER A 69 1.63 21.79 -1.88
CA SER A 69 1.76 21.62 -0.43
C SER A 69 0.44 21.19 0.24
N GLY A 70 -0.66 21.21 -0.50
CA GLY A 70 -1.98 20.79 -0.03
C GLY A 70 -2.25 19.31 -0.24
N THR A 71 -3.38 18.87 0.29
CA THR A 71 -3.85 17.50 0.08
C THR A 71 -4.31 17.29 -1.37
N ARG A 72 -3.99 16.14 -1.93
CA ARG A 72 -4.38 15.74 -3.28
C ARG A 72 -4.38 14.22 -3.39
N PRO A 73 -5.09 13.66 -4.40
CA PRO A 73 -5.02 12.23 -4.65
C PRO A 73 -3.61 11.79 -5.03
N PHE A 74 -3.20 10.65 -4.48
CA PHE A 74 -2.07 9.85 -4.93
C PHE A 74 -2.59 8.55 -5.51
N TYR A 75 -1.85 7.98 -6.44
CA TYR A 75 -2.18 6.70 -7.07
C TYR A 75 -1.02 5.72 -6.91
N VAL A 76 -1.37 4.49 -6.66
CA VAL A 76 -0.41 3.37 -6.63
C VAL A 76 -0.81 2.40 -7.71
N THR A 77 0.11 2.09 -8.61
CA THR A 77 -0.06 1.10 -9.68
C THR A 77 0.81 -0.12 -9.42
N GLY A 78 0.57 -1.21 -10.16
CA GLY A 78 1.29 -2.47 -10.03
C GLY A 78 0.43 -3.61 -9.51
N PHE A 79 -0.90 -3.49 -9.63
CA PHE A 79 -1.88 -4.51 -9.23
C PHE A 79 -2.39 -5.29 -10.45
N ASP A 80 -2.73 -6.57 -10.26
CA ASP A 80 -3.15 -7.46 -11.34
C ASP A 80 -4.59 -7.26 -11.80
N ASP A 81 -5.37 -6.44 -11.11
CA ASP A 81 -6.77 -6.17 -11.43
C ASP A 81 -6.98 -4.99 -12.42
N ASN A 82 -5.92 -4.43 -12.97
CA ASN A 82 -5.91 -3.26 -13.84
C ASN A 82 -6.48 -1.98 -13.20
N CYS A 83 -6.61 -1.96 -11.89
CA CYS A 83 -7.03 -0.79 -11.12
C CYS A 83 -5.83 -0.21 -10.37
N ALA A 84 -5.80 1.11 -10.21
CA ALA A 84 -4.90 1.75 -9.27
C ALA A 84 -5.50 1.72 -7.86
N ARG A 85 -4.68 1.95 -6.86
CA ARG A 85 -5.14 2.30 -5.50
C ARG A 85 -4.97 3.79 -5.32
N THR A 86 -5.90 4.41 -4.62
CA THR A 86 -5.87 5.85 -4.36
C THR A 86 -6.07 6.15 -2.88
N PHE A 87 -5.40 7.19 -2.45
CA PHE A 87 -5.57 7.82 -1.14
C PHE A 87 -5.29 9.31 -1.27
N THR A 88 -5.71 10.10 -0.32
CA THR A 88 -5.52 11.55 -0.31
C THR A 88 -4.58 11.95 0.81
N ALA A 89 -3.55 12.70 0.48
CA ALA A 89 -2.52 13.14 1.42
C ALA A 89 -1.83 14.42 0.93
N ALA A 90 -1.12 15.09 1.82
CA ALA A 90 -0.22 16.19 1.48
C ALA A 90 1.19 15.70 1.12
N LEU A 91 1.58 14.56 1.69
CA LEU A 91 2.87 13.89 1.42
C LEU A 91 2.69 12.39 1.55
N ALA A 92 3.32 11.64 0.67
CA ALA A 92 3.34 10.19 0.74
C ALA A 92 4.73 9.64 0.41
N LEU A 93 5.11 8.56 1.10
CA LEU A 93 6.42 7.92 0.97
C LEU A 93 6.23 6.40 1.00
N PHE A 94 7.03 5.69 0.21
CA PHE A 94 7.22 4.26 0.36
C PHE A 94 8.19 3.94 1.51
N GLY A 95 7.94 2.84 2.19
CA GLY A 95 8.84 2.29 3.19
C GLY A 95 9.05 0.80 2.95
N SER A 96 10.31 0.35 3.05
CA SER A 96 10.67 -1.06 2.89
C SER A 96 10.36 -1.87 4.14
N PRO A 97 10.22 -3.22 4.04
CA PRO A 97 10.17 -4.09 5.20
C PRO A 97 11.37 -3.92 6.15
N THR A 98 12.57 -3.76 5.61
CA THR A 98 13.78 -3.52 6.43
C THR A 98 13.65 -2.24 7.26
N MET A 99 13.21 -1.16 6.65
CA MET A 99 13.00 0.12 7.35
C MET A 99 11.92 -0.02 8.43
N HIS A 100 10.83 -0.69 8.12
CA HIS A 100 9.75 -0.94 9.08
C HIS A 100 10.26 -1.70 10.30
N GLU A 101 11.02 -2.76 10.10
CA GLU A 101 11.57 -3.58 11.20
C GLU A 101 12.55 -2.79 12.07
N GLN A 102 13.41 -1.98 11.47
CA GLN A 102 14.33 -1.12 12.20
C GLN A 102 13.59 -0.13 13.11
N LEU A 103 12.54 0.48 12.59
CA LEU A 103 11.72 1.43 13.36
C LEU A 103 10.88 0.71 14.42
N ARG A 104 10.19 -0.38 14.03
CA ARG A 104 9.26 -1.07 14.93
C ARG A 104 9.98 -1.77 16.09
N TYR A 105 11.04 -2.50 15.80
CA TYR A 105 11.73 -3.29 16.82
C TYR A 105 12.74 -2.48 17.63
N GLY A 106 13.06 -1.28 17.18
CA GLY A 106 13.83 -0.31 17.95
C GLY A 106 13.02 0.42 19.03
N LEU A 107 11.68 0.27 19.03
CA LEU A 107 10.78 0.94 19.96
C LEU A 107 10.05 -0.08 20.84
N PRO A 108 9.98 0.13 22.17
CA PRO A 108 9.18 -0.72 23.05
C PRO A 108 7.69 -0.66 22.66
N SER A 109 7.02 -1.81 22.66
CA SER A 109 5.60 -1.90 22.34
C SER A 109 4.70 -1.13 23.34
N LYS A 110 5.19 -0.89 24.54
CA LYS A 110 4.51 -0.05 25.55
C LYS A 110 4.47 1.42 25.15
N VAL A 111 5.51 1.91 24.44
CA VAL A 111 5.60 3.30 23.97
C VAL A 111 4.85 3.49 22.67
N GLN A 112 4.89 2.49 21.80
CA GLN A 112 4.17 2.51 20.53
C GLN A 112 3.46 1.16 20.32
N PRO A 113 2.16 1.09 20.63
CA PRO A 113 1.37 -0.11 20.45
C PRO A 113 1.34 -0.56 18.97
N TYR A 114 1.17 -1.86 18.75
CA TYR A 114 1.01 -2.41 17.41
C TYR A 114 -0.30 -1.93 16.79
N SER A 115 -0.20 -1.26 15.66
CA SER A 115 -1.34 -0.86 14.83
C SER A 115 -1.81 -2.02 13.95
N LEU A 116 -2.88 -1.81 13.17
CA LEU A 116 -3.36 -2.82 12.22
C LEU A 116 -2.31 -3.19 11.18
N THR A 117 -1.56 -2.20 10.66
CA THR A 117 -0.48 -2.49 9.71
C THR A 117 0.69 -3.23 10.36
N ASP A 118 1.04 -2.92 11.59
CA ASP A 118 2.06 -3.65 12.35
C ASP A 118 1.65 -5.10 12.56
N GLN A 119 0.40 -5.34 12.95
CA GLN A 119 -0.14 -6.69 13.16
C GLN A 119 -0.18 -7.49 11.85
N ALA A 120 -0.60 -6.87 10.76
CA ALA A 120 -0.61 -7.52 9.45
C ALA A 120 0.80 -7.88 8.99
N TYR A 121 1.77 -7.01 9.20
CA TYR A 121 3.17 -7.31 8.91
C TYR A 121 3.68 -8.50 9.71
N GLU A 122 3.36 -8.57 11.00
CA GLU A 122 3.77 -9.71 11.83
C GLU A 122 3.20 -11.04 11.30
N GLY A 123 1.99 -11.02 10.76
CA GLY A 123 1.38 -12.19 10.11
C GLY A 123 2.15 -12.68 8.89
N ILE A 124 2.47 -11.78 7.96
CA ILE A 124 3.24 -12.15 6.76
C ILE A 124 4.69 -12.49 7.08
N LYS A 125 5.32 -11.81 8.02
CA LYS A 125 6.68 -12.13 8.49
C LYS A 125 6.75 -13.54 9.06
N ARG A 126 5.78 -13.91 9.88
CA ARG A 126 5.69 -15.27 10.43
C ARG A 126 5.57 -16.31 9.32
N SER A 127 4.73 -16.05 8.34
CA SER A 127 4.50 -16.95 7.22
C SER A 127 5.71 -17.09 6.30
N VAL A 128 6.37 -15.98 5.97
CA VAL A 128 7.51 -15.97 5.03
C VAL A 128 8.82 -16.29 5.70
N CYS A 129 9.06 -15.74 6.89
CA CYS A 129 10.36 -15.79 7.57
C CYS A 129 10.40 -16.81 8.71
N GLY A 130 9.24 -17.27 9.19
CA GLY A 130 9.18 -18.13 10.37
C GLY A 130 9.59 -17.42 11.67
N ALA A 131 9.66 -16.08 11.66
CA ALA A 131 10.08 -15.31 12.82
C ALA A 131 8.88 -14.94 13.70
N SER A 132 9.09 -15.02 15.02
CA SER A 132 8.06 -14.67 16.01
C SER A 132 7.90 -13.15 16.15
N LYS A 133 6.83 -12.74 16.83
CA LYS A 133 6.56 -11.33 17.12
C LYS A 133 7.75 -10.64 17.76
N ASN A 134 8.02 -9.41 17.38
CA ASN A 134 9.15 -8.57 17.81
C ASN A 134 10.54 -9.10 17.40
N LYS A 135 10.60 -10.13 16.59
CA LYS A 135 11.88 -10.66 16.08
C LYS A 135 12.03 -10.31 14.60
N PRO A 136 13.23 -9.87 14.17
CA PRO A 136 13.46 -9.57 12.75
C PRO A 136 13.30 -10.82 11.89
N CYS A 137 12.90 -10.58 10.62
CA CYS A 137 12.81 -11.64 9.62
C CYS A 137 14.15 -12.36 9.39
N GLY A 138 15.26 -11.61 9.46
CA GLY A 138 16.58 -12.14 9.15
C GLY A 138 16.86 -12.22 7.66
N GLU A 139 17.62 -13.22 7.23
CA GLU A 139 18.05 -13.35 5.82
C GLU A 139 16.89 -13.45 4.81
N LYS A 140 15.77 -14.04 5.22
CA LYS A 140 14.59 -14.19 4.36
C LYS A 140 13.87 -12.89 4.05
N ILE A 141 14.30 -11.77 4.65
CA ILE A 141 13.69 -10.46 4.37
C ILE A 141 13.81 -10.08 2.90
N THR A 142 14.78 -10.59 2.17
CA THR A 142 14.89 -10.39 0.73
C THR A 142 13.68 -10.89 -0.05
N LYS A 143 12.95 -11.87 0.47
CA LYS A 143 11.70 -12.35 -0.10
C LYS A 143 10.57 -11.33 0.06
N LEU A 144 10.51 -10.66 1.20
CA LEU A 144 9.53 -9.58 1.45
C LEU A 144 9.86 -8.32 0.65
N GLU A 145 11.16 -8.00 0.52
CA GLU A 145 11.61 -6.81 -0.24
C GLU A 145 11.19 -6.82 -1.71
N LYS A 146 10.81 -7.97 -2.26
CA LYS A 146 10.37 -8.09 -3.66
C LYS A 146 8.91 -7.69 -3.88
N ASN A 147 8.05 -7.82 -2.89
CA ASN A 147 6.60 -7.73 -3.08
C ASN A 147 5.85 -7.07 -1.93
N THR A 148 6.56 -6.49 -0.98
CA THR A 148 5.96 -5.90 0.23
C THR A 148 6.44 -4.48 0.40
N VAL A 149 5.51 -3.54 0.56
CA VAL A 149 5.81 -2.13 0.76
C VAL A 149 4.83 -1.51 1.73
N PHE A 150 5.32 -0.60 2.56
CA PHE A 150 4.50 0.30 3.37
C PHE A 150 4.35 1.63 2.64
N ILE A 151 3.22 2.27 2.80
CA ILE A 151 3.01 3.65 2.39
C ILE A 151 2.71 4.47 3.64
N SER A 152 3.48 5.52 3.85
CA SER A 152 3.19 6.52 4.89
C SER A 152 2.53 7.73 4.23
N MET A 153 1.37 8.14 4.77
CA MET A 153 0.55 9.22 4.26
C MET A 153 0.42 10.29 5.33
N TYR A 154 0.80 11.52 5.00
CA TYR A 154 0.72 12.66 5.92
C TYR A 154 -0.39 13.60 5.49
N ASP A 155 -1.23 14.03 6.44
CA ASP A 155 -2.38 14.92 6.15
C ASP A 155 -1.97 16.37 5.89
N ARG A 156 -0.77 16.75 6.29
CA ARG A 156 -0.17 18.06 6.04
C ARG A 156 1.35 18.00 6.14
N ILE A 157 2.00 19.02 5.60
CA ILE A 157 3.45 19.20 5.73
C ILE A 157 3.70 20.03 6.98
N GLY A 158 4.58 19.56 7.86
CA GLY A 158 4.97 20.25 9.08
C GLY A 158 5.01 19.37 10.31
N SER A 159 5.37 19.95 11.46
CA SER A 159 5.65 19.22 12.70
C SER A 159 4.42 18.59 13.38
N ASN A 160 3.21 19.09 13.08
CA ASN A 160 1.96 18.60 13.68
C ASN A 160 1.15 17.72 12.73
N ALA A 161 1.78 17.12 11.73
CA ALA A 161 1.11 16.27 10.78
C ALA A 161 0.64 14.97 11.45
N SER A 162 -0.63 14.61 11.26
CA SER A 162 -1.12 13.26 11.50
C SER A 162 -0.73 12.38 10.32
N TRP A 163 -0.48 11.12 10.58
CA TRP A 163 -0.06 10.19 9.53
C TRP A 163 -0.75 8.84 9.63
N SER A 164 -0.80 8.15 8.51
CA SER A 164 -1.45 6.86 8.34
C SER A 164 -0.54 5.94 7.55
N ASN A 165 -0.72 4.64 7.70
CA ASN A 165 0.02 3.64 6.94
C ASN A 165 -0.91 2.75 6.14
N ILE A 166 -0.42 2.31 4.98
CA ILE A 166 -0.97 1.22 4.21
C ILE A 166 0.11 0.15 4.09
N LEU A 167 -0.26 -1.12 4.22
CA LEU A 167 0.61 -2.25 3.93
C LEU A 167 0.12 -2.99 2.70
N ILE A 168 1.01 -3.12 1.72
CA ILE A 168 0.78 -3.89 0.49
C ILE A 168 1.73 -5.09 0.48
N HIS A 169 1.19 -6.27 0.24
CA HIS A 169 1.94 -7.50 0.12
C HIS A 169 1.40 -8.35 -1.02
N ASP A 170 2.29 -8.76 -1.92
CA ASP A 170 1.98 -9.66 -3.04
C ASP A 170 0.73 -9.24 -3.83
N GLY A 171 0.61 -7.96 -4.12
CA GLY A 171 -0.50 -7.39 -4.87
C GLY A 171 -1.79 -7.18 -4.07
N TRP A 172 -1.75 -7.31 -2.74
CA TRP A 172 -2.91 -7.11 -1.87
C TRP A 172 -2.68 -5.99 -0.87
N VAL A 173 -3.66 -5.12 -0.70
CA VAL A 173 -3.70 -4.18 0.43
C VAL A 173 -4.20 -4.94 1.65
N LEU A 174 -3.30 -5.24 2.58
CA LEU A 174 -3.60 -6.05 3.75
C LEU A 174 -4.21 -5.25 4.89
N ALA A 175 -3.74 -4.03 5.08
CA ALA A 175 -4.20 -3.17 6.17
C ALA A 175 -4.00 -1.70 5.83
N ALA A 176 -4.83 -0.85 6.43
CA ALA A 176 -4.70 0.59 6.42
C ALA A 176 -5.11 1.11 7.80
N ASP A 177 -4.31 2.02 8.37
CA ASP A 177 -4.61 2.58 9.68
C ASP A 177 -4.00 3.97 9.87
N ARG A 178 -4.55 4.71 10.84
CA ARG A 178 -3.99 5.99 11.29
C ARG A 178 -3.07 5.75 12.47
N LYS A 179 -1.94 6.46 12.46
CA LYS A 179 -0.94 6.47 13.55
C LYS A 179 -0.74 7.91 14.02
N GLY A 180 -1.09 8.16 15.23
CA GLY A 180 -0.92 9.47 15.85
C GLY A 180 -2.14 10.35 15.87
#